data_25cb7feb8e49f3e324e805fc1bc92845
#
_entry.id   25cb7feb8e49f3e324e805fc1bc92845
#
_cell.length_a   1.000
_cell.length_b   1.000
_cell.length_c   1.000
_cell.angle_alpha   90.00
_cell.angle_beta   90.00
_cell.angle_gamma   90.00
#
_symmetry.space_group_name_H-M   'P 1'
#
loop_
_entity.id
_entity.type
_entity.pdbx_description
1 polymer ?
#
loop_
_entity_poly.entity_id
_entity_poly.type
_entity_poly.pdbx_seq_one_letter_code
_entity_poly.pdbx_strand_id
1 'polypeptide(L)'
;VNQIIHHDEFQTLESAWRGLSYLVNNTETDEMLKIRFMSISKQELGRTLKRFKGVGWDQSPIFKKIYEQEYGQFGGEPFGCIVGDYYFDHSPQDVELLGEMARIGSAAHCPFITGTAPGVMQMESWQELANPRDLTKIFQNTEYAAWRSLRESEDARYLGLVMPRFLSRLPYGIRTNP
;
A
#
# COMPACT_ATOMS: atom_id res chain seq x y z
N VAL A 1 9.27 -6.53 30.16
CA VAL A 1 9.50 -6.88 28.75
C VAL A 1 8.21 -7.42 28.13
N ASN A 2 7.58 -8.48 28.68
CA ASN A 2 6.37 -9.09 28.10
C ASN A 2 5.23 -8.11 27.83
N GLN A 3 4.95 -7.18 28.72
CA GLN A 3 3.91 -6.15 28.50
C GLN A 3 4.20 -5.26 27.29
N ILE A 4 5.46 -5.00 26.98
CA ILE A 4 5.85 -4.19 25.82
C ILE A 4 5.69 -4.98 24.54
N ILE A 5 6.23 -6.21 24.49
CA ILE A 5 6.19 -7.03 23.26
C ILE A 5 4.79 -7.51 22.89
N HIS A 6 3.85 -7.51 23.84
CA HIS A 6 2.44 -7.83 23.59
C HIS A 6 1.57 -6.59 23.32
N HIS A 7 2.15 -5.38 23.33
CA HIS A 7 1.41 -4.16 23.04
C HIS A 7 1.21 -4.01 21.52
N ASP A 8 -0.01 -3.74 21.10
CA ASP A 8 -0.39 -3.71 19.68
C ASP A 8 0.42 -2.71 18.85
N GLU A 9 0.69 -1.52 19.39
CA GLU A 9 1.51 -0.51 18.71
C GLU A 9 2.95 -1.00 18.50
N PHE A 10 3.52 -1.68 19.51
CA PHE A 10 4.86 -2.25 19.39
C PHE A 10 4.89 -3.35 18.33
N GLN A 11 3.90 -4.25 18.32
CA GLN A 11 3.81 -5.33 17.35
C GLN A 11 3.63 -4.79 15.92
N THR A 12 2.86 -3.74 15.77
CA THR A 12 2.67 -3.07 14.46
C THR A 12 3.98 -2.47 13.97
N LEU A 13 4.68 -1.74 14.82
CA LEU A 13 5.98 -1.15 14.49
C LEU A 13 7.03 -2.22 14.19
N GLU A 14 7.10 -3.26 15.01
CA GLU A 14 8.01 -4.39 14.80
C GLU A 14 7.72 -5.10 13.47
N SER A 15 6.44 -5.29 13.13
CA SER A 15 6.03 -5.91 11.87
C SER A 15 6.54 -5.13 10.66
N ALA A 16 6.39 -3.81 10.67
CA ALA A 16 6.86 -2.93 9.59
C ALA A 16 8.39 -3.01 9.44
N TRP A 17 9.13 -2.91 10.56
CA TRP A 17 10.58 -3.01 10.54
C TRP A 17 11.10 -4.39 10.13
N ARG A 18 10.42 -5.46 10.52
CA ARG A 18 10.75 -6.82 10.08
C ARG A 18 10.49 -7.02 8.59
N GLY A 19 9.38 -6.48 8.07
CA GLY A 19 9.09 -6.49 6.65
C GLY A 19 10.17 -5.78 5.83
N LEU A 20 10.56 -4.58 6.26
CA LEU A 20 11.67 -3.84 5.63
C LEU A 20 12.99 -4.59 5.73
N SER A 21 13.33 -5.13 6.90
CA SER A 21 14.54 -5.92 7.11
C SER A 21 14.55 -7.17 6.21
N TYR A 22 13.42 -7.85 6.08
CA TYR A 22 13.31 -9.00 5.17
C TYR A 22 13.57 -8.59 3.72
N LEU A 23 12.96 -7.50 3.25
CA LEU A 23 13.17 -6.98 1.90
C LEU A 23 14.64 -6.67 1.65
N VAL A 24 15.27 -5.91 2.55
CA VAL A 24 16.68 -5.48 2.38
C VAL A 24 17.63 -6.67 2.40
N ASN A 25 17.45 -7.62 3.32
CA ASN A 25 18.35 -8.76 3.46
C ASN A 25 18.16 -9.84 2.38
N ASN A 26 17.04 -9.83 1.66
CA ASN A 26 16.77 -10.78 0.57
C ASN A 26 16.83 -10.14 -0.82
N THR A 27 17.33 -8.91 -0.90
CA THR A 27 17.51 -8.18 -2.18
C THR A 27 18.99 -7.86 -2.35
N GLU A 28 19.57 -8.31 -3.45
CA GLU A 28 20.93 -7.90 -3.84
C GLU A 28 20.85 -6.45 -4.37
N THR A 29 21.32 -5.53 -3.53
CA THR A 29 21.35 -4.10 -3.89
C THR A 29 22.71 -3.75 -4.46
N ASP A 30 22.70 -2.98 -5.55
CA ASP A 30 23.87 -2.50 -6.25
C ASP A 30 23.62 -1.08 -6.82
N GLU A 31 24.41 -0.66 -7.80
CA GLU A 31 24.21 0.61 -8.47
C GLU A 31 22.90 0.67 -9.28
N MET A 32 22.40 -0.50 -9.73
CA MET A 32 21.20 -0.63 -10.56
C MET A 32 19.92 -0.89 -9.74
N LEU A 33 20.05 -1.43 -8.53
CA LEU A 33 18.91 -1.76 -7.66
C LEU A 33 19.11 -1.12 -6.28
N LYS A 34 18.38 -0.05 -6.03
CA LYS A 34 18.44 0.72 -4.78
C LYS A 34 17.09 0.69 -4.07
N ILE A 35 17.13 0.54 -2.76
CA ILE A 35 15.94 0.62 -1.90
C ILE A 35 16.00 1.95 -1.15
N ARG A 36 14.97 2.77 -1.30
CA ARG A 36 14.79 4.01 -0.55
C ARG A 36 13.60 3.86 0.39
N PHE A 37 13.71 4.41 1.56
CA PHE A 37 12.68 4.32 2.60
C PHE A 37 12.14 5.71 2.94
N MET A 38 10.81 5.78 3.11
CA MET A 38 10.12 6.98 3.57
C MET A 38 9.12 6.60 4.67
N SER A 39 9.24 7.22 5.85
CA SER A 39 8.29 7.06 6.92
C SER A 39 7.13 8.03 6.76
N ILE A 40 5.95 7.51 6.42
CA ILE A 40 4.71 8.26 6.31
C ILE A 40 3.54 7.33 6.63
N SER A 41 2.59 7.78 7.45
CA SER A 41 1.39 7.01 7.73
C SER A 41 0.36 7.10 6.59
N LYS A 42 -0.50 6.08 6.44
CA LYS A 42 -1.62 6.11 5.48
C LYS A 42 -2.49 7.35 5.65
N GLN A 43 -2.75 7.74 6.91
CA GLN A 43 -3.56 8.91 7.23
C GLN A 43 -2.88 10.22 6.80
N GLU A 44 -1.59 10.35 7.01
CA GLU A 44 -0.82 11.53 6.61
C GLU A 44 -0.70 11.62 5.08
N LEU A 45 -0.45 10.51 4.40
CA LEU A 45 -0.46 10.41 2.95
C LEU A 45 -1.81 10.86 2.39
N GLY A 46 -2.92 10.34 2.93
CA GLY A 46 -4.27 10.71 2.51
C GLY A 46 -4.59 12.19 2.75
N ARG A 47 -4.22 12.76 3.90
CA ARG A 47 -4.40 14.20 4.17
C ARG A 47 -3.59 15.07 3.21
N THR A 48 -2.36 14.66 2.93
CA THR A 48 -1.47 15.38 2.02
C THR A 48 -2.04 15.40 0.62
N LEU A 49 -2.42 14.26 0.06
CA LEU A 49 -2.96 14.18 -1.29
C LEU A 49 -4.32 14.87 -1.40
N LYS A 50 -5.19 14.74 -0.40
CA LYS A 50 -6.49 15.43 -0.37
C LYS A 50 -6.35 16.96 -0.42
N ARG A 51 -5.32 17.54 0.19
CA ARG A 51 -5.03 18.98 0.15
C ARG A 51 -4.74 19.46 -1.27
N PHE A 52 -4.15 18.64 -2.11
CA PHE A 52 -3.75 18.95 -3.48
C PHE A 52 -4.66 18.33 -4.53
N LYS A 53 -5.86 17.89 -4.15
CA LYS A 53 -6.82 17.26 -5.06
C LYS A 53 -7.24 18.22 -6.17
N GLY A 54 -7.53 17.68 -7.36
CA GLY A 54 -8.01 18.43 -8.51
C GLY A 54 -6.89 19.01 -9.37
N VAL A 55 -6.94 20.29 -9.69
CA VAL A 55 -6.01 20.94 -10.62
C VAL A 55 -4.56 20.99 -10.08
N GLY A 56 -4.41 21.03 -8.76
CA GLY A 56 -3.09 21.16 -8.11
C GLY A 56 -2.46 19.85 -7.67
N TRP A 57 -2.90 18.71 -8.16
CA TRP A 57 -2.41 17.40 -7.74
C TRP A 57 -0.89 17.22 -7.96
N ASP A 58 -0.36 17.83 -9.03
CA ASP A 58 1.05 17.88 -9.40
C ASP A 58 1.90 18.74 -8.45
N GLN A 59 1.27 19.58 -7.63
CA GLN A 59 1.94 20.40 -6.61
C GLN A 59 2.10 19.65 -5.27
N SER A 60 1.58 18.42 -5.16
CA SER A 60 1.71 17.65 -3.92
C SER A 60 3.17 17.33 -3.61
N PRO A 61 3.58 17.36 -2.33
CA PRO A 61 4.94 16.99 -1.94
C PRO A 61 5.33 15.57 -2.36
N ILE A 62 4.37 14.67 -2.44
CA ILE A 62 4.57 13.28 -2.89
C ILE A 62 4.89 13.25 -4.38
N PHE A 63 4.09 13.95 -5.20
CA PHE A 63 4.36 14.04 -6.63
C PHE A 63 5.75 14.67 -6.90
N LYS A 64 6.06 15.78 -6.23
CA LYS A 64 7.37 16.44 -6.39
C LYS A 64 8.53 15.51 -6.06
N LYS A 65 8.39 14.74 -4.99
CA LYS A 65 9.43 13.78 -4.57
C LYS A 65 9.61 12.62 -5.54
N ILE A 66 8.53 12.11 -6.13
CA ILE A 66 8.56 10.95 -7.02
C ILE A 66 8.86 11.36 -8.46
N TYR A 67 8.19 12.41 -8.95
CA TYR A 67 8.28 12.85 -10.34
C TYR A 67 9.34 13.93 -10.54
N GLU A 68 9.20 15.10 -9.91
CA GLU A 68 10.05 16.26 -10.22
C GLU A 68 11.51 16.01 -9.83
N GLN A 69 11.76 15.40 -8.65
CA GLN A 69 13.11 15.22 -8.13
C GLN A 69 13.86 14.05 -8.76
N GLU A 70 13.14 13.05 -9.28
CA GLU A 70 13.76 11.82 -9.76
C GLU A 70 13.46 11.53 -11.24
N TYR A 71 12.18 11.52 -11.66
CA TYR A 71 11.82 11.17 -13.03
C TYR A 71 12.00 12.33 -14.01
N GLY A 72 11.60 13.54 -13.62
CA GLY A 72 11.58 14.74 -14.46
C GLY A 72 12.87 15.54 -14.48
N GLN A 73 13.92 15.11 -13.76
CA GLN A 73 15.16 15.84 -13.60
C GLN A 73 16.35 15.11 -14.23
N PHE A 74 17.20 15.85 -14.95
CA PHE A 74 18.45 15.30 -15.48
C PHE A 74 19.38 14.85 -14.34
N GLY A 75 19.83 13.60 -14.38
CA GLY A 75 20.63 12.97 -13.33
C GLY A 75 19.82 12.43 -12.16
N GLY A 76 18.50 12.50 -12.20
CA GLY A 76 17.63 11.82 -11.25
C GLY A 76 17.63 10.29 -11.43
N GLU A 77 17.20 9.57 -10.42
CA GLU A 77 17.09 8.11 -10.41
C GLU A 77 15.62 7.72 -10.31
N PRO A 78 14.88 7.54 -11.44
CA PRO A 78 13.47 7.21 -11.43
C PRO A 78 13.17 5.95 -10.63
N PHE A 79 12.08 5.97 -9.87
CA PHE A 79 11.64 4.80 -9.13
C PHE A 79 11.03 3.76 -10.07
N GLY A 80 11.43 2.50 -9.95
CA GLY A 80 10.85 1.38 -10.68
C GLY A 80 9.49 0.93 -10.10
N CYS A 81 9.31 1.04 -8.79
CA CYS A 81 8.03 0.84 -8.11
C CYS A 81 8.02 1.50 -6.73
N ILE A 82 6.82 1.74 -6.22
CA ILE A 82 6.58 2.20 -4.85
C ILE A 82 5.83 1.10 -4.11
N VAL A 83 6.36 0.69 -2.96
CA VAL A 83 5.69 -0.29 -2.09
C VAL A 83 5.16 0.43 -0.86
N GLY A 84 3.83 0.40 -0.68
CA GLY A 84 3.17 0.95 0.50
C GLY A 84 2.83 -0.14 1.51
N ASP A 85 3.40 -0.07 2.72
CA ASP A 85 3.03 -0.96 3.82
C ASP A 85 1.71 -0.49 4.46
N TYR A 86 0.65 -0.54 3.64
CA TYR A 86 -0.71 -0.16 4.01
C TYR A 86 -1.69 -1.25 3.62
N TYR A 87 -2.89 -1.20 4.22
CA TYR A 87 -4.01 -2.06 3.85
C TYR A 87 -5.18 -1.19 3.41
N PHE A 88 -5.70 -1.48 2.23
CA PHE A 88 -6.81 -0.76 1.61
C PHE A 88 -8.05 -1.64 1.52
N ASP A 89 -9.19 -1.00 1.66
CA ASP A 89 -10.51 -1.60 1.42
C ASP A 89 -11.27 -0.85 0.32
N HIS A 90 -12.56 -1.15 0.17
CA HIS A 90 -13.42 -0.52 -0.83
C HIS A 90 -14.06 0.79 -0.34
N SER A 91 -13.70 1.29 0.85
CA SER A 91 -14.23 2.54 1.37
C SER A 91 -13.93 3.71 0.46
N PRO A 92 -14.82 4.71 0.35
CA PRO A 92 -14.61 5.85 -0.53
C PRO A 92 -13.30 6.60 -0.27
N GLN A 93 -12.86 6.64 0.98
CA GLN A 93 -11.59 7.30 1.35
C GLN A 93 -10.37 6.54 0.83
N ASP A 94 -10.41 5.22 0.92
CA ASP A 94 -9.35 4.35 0.43
C ASP A 94 -9.28 4.34 -1.09
N VAL A 95 -10.45 4.28 -1.74
CA VAL A 95 -10.56 4.35 -3.20
C VAL A 95 -10.04 5.69 -3.73
N GLU A 96 -10.36 6.79 -3.06
CA GLU A 96 -9.84 8.12 -3.41
C GLU A 96 -8.32 8.17 -3.31
N LEU A 97 -7.75 7.68 -2.20
CA LEU A 97 -6.30 7.65 -2.01
C LEU A 97 -5.59 6.78 -3.05
N LEU A 98 -6.14 5.61 -3.35
CA LEU A 98 -5.63 4.74 -4.41
C LEU A 98 -5.67 5.44 -5.78
N GLY A 99 -6.74 6.18 -6.08
CA GLY A 99 -6.86 6.95 -7.33
C GLY A 99 -5.80 8.04 -7.46
N GLU A 100 -5.52 8.78 -6.38
CA GLU A 100 -4.46 9.81 -6.40
C GLU A 100 -3.06 9.17 -6.53
N MET A 101 -2.81 8.04 -5.87
CA MET A 101 -1.55 7.30 -6.02
C MET A 101 -1.41 6.69 -7.41
N ALA A 102 -2.50 6.20 -8.00
CA ALA A 102 -2.52 5.71 -9.39
C ALA A 102 -2.11 6.81 -10.38
N ARG A 103 -2.66 8.01 -10.22
CA ARG A 103 -2.34 9.18 -11.05
C ARG A 103 -0.86 9.55 -10.96
N ILE A 104 -0.31 9.59 -9.74
CA ILE A 104 1.12 9.87 -9.52
C ILE A 104 1.97 8.76 -10.16
N GLY A 105 1.60 7.50 -9.93
CA GLY A 105 2.30 6.35 -10.51
C GLY A 105 2.26 6.34 -12.05
N SER A 106 1.12 6.72 -12.64
CA SER A 106 0.95 6.86 -14.08
C SER A 106 1.88 7.94 -14.65
N ALA A 107 1.92 9.12 -14.03
CA ALA A 107 2.78 10.21 -14.47
C ALA A 107 4.27 9.88 -14.37
N ALA A 108 4.70 9.21 -13.30
CA ALA A 108 6.09 8.82 -13.07
C ALA A 108 6.48 7.46 -13.68
N HIS A 109 5.55 6.78 -14.37
CA HIS A 109 5.73 5.40 -14.85
C HIS A 109 6.19 4.42 -13.74
N CYS A 110 5.70 4.63 -12.54
CA CYS A 110 6.12 3.95 -11.33
C CYS A 110 4.91 3.34 -10.61
N PRO A 111 4.64 2.02 -10.75
CA PRO A 111 3.49 1.39 -10.12
C PRO A 111 3.55 1.46 -8.59
N PHE A 112 2.39 1.68 -7.98
CA PHE A 112 2.18 1.63 -6.54
C PHE A 112 1.62 0.27 -6.13
N ILE A 113 2.36 -0.48 -5.33
CA ILE A 113 2.02 -1.81 -4.85
C ILE A 113 1.74 -1.74 -3.36
N THR A 114 0.59 -2.26 -2.93
CA THR A 114 0.18 -2.20 -1.52
C THR A 114 -0.72 -3.37 -1.11
N GLY A 115 -0.92 -3.56 0.19
CA GLY A 115 -1.76 -4.62 0.73
C GLY A 115 -3.25 -4.31 0.65
N THR A 116 -4.06 -5.36 0.65
CA THR A 116 -5.52 -5.29 0.65
C THR A 116 -6.06 -5.83 1.97
N ALA A 117 -7.02 -5.12 2.57
CA ALA A 117 -7.73 -5.60 3.74
C ALA A 117 -8.81 -6.63 3.36
N PRO A 118 -9.14 -7.60 4.24
CA PRO A 118 -10.19 -8.58 3.98
C PRO A 118 -11.55 -7.94 3.66
N GLY A 119 -11.81 -6.75 4.21
CA GLY A 119 -13.03 -5.99 3.98
C GLY A 119 -13.31 -5.65 2.51
N VAL A 120 -12.30 -5.64 1.63
CA VAL A 120 -12.51 -5.48 0.18
C VAL A 120 -13.37 -6.60 -0.42
N MET A 121 -13.38 -7.78 0.21
CA MET A 121 -14.18 -8.94 -0.18
C MET A 121 -15.30 -9.23 0.82
N GLN A 122 -15.70 -8.24 1.62
CA GLN A 122 -16.72 -8.39 2.68
C GLN A 122 -16.40 -9.52 3.66
N MET A 123 -15.12 -9.69 3.98
CA MET A 123 -14.65 -10.68 4.94
C MET A 123 -14.08 -9.97 6.17
N GLU A 124 -14.24 -10.58 7.35
CA GLU A 124 -13.59 -10.12 8.59
C GLU A 124 -12.13 -10.56 8.64
N SER A 125 -11.83 -11.72 8.08
CA SER A 125 -10.49 -12.30 8.08
C SER A 125 -10.20 -13.07 6.79
N TRP A 126 -8.93 -13.08 6.38
CA TRP A 126 -8.45 -13.91 5.25
C TRP A 126 -8.64 -15.42 5.46
N GLN A 127 -8.88 -15.88 6.67
CA GLN A 127 -9.21 -17.28 6.95
C GLN A 127 -10.51 -17.72 6.30
N GLU A 128 -11.43 -16.79 6.05
CA GLU A 128 -12.70 -17.08 5.36
C GLU A 128 -12.53 -17.49 3.90
N LEU A 129 -11.36 -17.26 3.29
CA LEU A 129 -11.04 -17.78 1.95
C LEU A 129 -11.02 -19.31 1.89
N ALA A 130 -10.90 -20.00 3.03
CA ALA A 130 -11.03 -21.46 3.08
C ALA A 130 -12.45 -21.95 2.73
N ASN A 131 -13.47 -21.09 2.85
CA ASN A 131 -14.84 -21.41 2.48
C ASN A 131 -15.10 -20.97 1.04
N PRO A 132 -15.62 -21.87 0.17
CA PRO A 132 -15.97 -21.50 -1.20
C PRO A 132 -17.00 -20.37 -1.23
N ARG A 133 -16.68 -19.27 -1.91
CA ARG A 133 -17.57 -18.12 -2.12
C ARG A 133 -17.53 -17.67 -3.56
N ASP A 134 -18.66 -17.17 -4.08
CA ASP A 134 -18.68 -16.46 -5.36
C ASP A 134 -18.23 -15.01 -5.14
N LEU A 135 -16.92 -14.81 -5.21
CA LEU A 135 -16.31 -13.49 -5.00
C LEU A 135 -16.63 -12.50 -6.12
N THR A 136 -17.02 -12.99 -7.30
CA THR A 136 -17.29 -12.11 -8.45
C THR A 136 -18.52 -11.24 -8.26
N LYS A 137 -19.54 -11.75 -7.56
CA LYS A 137 -20.79 -11.02 -7.29
C LYS A 137 -20.62 -9.89 -6.29
N ILE A 138 -19.64 -9.97 -5.39
CA ILE A 138 -19.40 -8.95 -4.37
C ILE A 138 -19.16 -7.59 -5.03
N PHE A 139 -18.35 -7.54 -6.08
CA PHE A 139 -18.00 -6.31 -6.77
C PHE A 139 -19.13 -5.70 -7.61
N GLN A 140 -20.26 -6.39 -7.75
CA GLN A 140 -21.44 -5.87 -8.46
C GLN A 140 -22.34 -5.02 -7.56
N ASN A 141 -22.17 -5.09 -6.25
CA ASN A 141 -22.94 -4.31 -5.28
C ASN A 141 -22.75 -2.80 -5.49
N THR A 142 -23.77 -2.03 -5.12
CA THR A 142 -23.76 -0.55 -5.28
C THR A 142 -22.66 0.12 -4.47
N GLU A 143 -22.31 -0.41 -3.31
CA GLU A 143 -21.24 0.09 -2.46
C GLU A 143 -19.85 0.05 -3.12
N TYR A 144 -19.67 -0.81 -4.14
CA TYR A 144 -18.44 -0.90 -4.92
C TYR A 144 -18.44 0.00 -6.18
N ALA A 145 -19.37 0.93 -6.32
CA ALA A 145 -19.42 1.80 -7.50
C ALA A 145 -18.12 2.60 -7.70
N ALA A 146 -17.61 3.22 -6.63
CA ALA A 146 -16.34 3.95 -6.67
C ALA A 146 -15.14 3.03 -6.98
N TRP A 147 -15.13 1.83 -6.42
CA TRP A 147 -14.13 0.80 -6.68
C TRP A 147 -14.12 0.36 -8.16
N ARG A 148 -15.30 0.13 -8.73
CA ARG A 148 -15.41 -0.22 -10.17
C ARG A 148 -14.91 0.93 -11.05
N SER A 149 -15.31 2.17 -10.75
CA SER A 149 -14.85 3.34 -11.48
C SER A 149 -13.33 3.50 -11.41
N LEU A 150 -12.71 3.25 -10.26
CA LEU A 150 -11.26 3.24 -10.13
C LEU A 150 -10.62 2.17 -11.04
N ARG A 151 -11.16 0.95 -11.02
CA ARG A 151 -10.63 -0.17 -11.83
C ARG A 151 -10.73 0.07 -13.34
N GLU A 152 -11.73 0.82 -13.78
CA GLU A 152 -11.94 1.17 -15.19
C GLU A 152 -11.09 2.37 -15.63
N SER A 153 -10.48 3.09 -14.71
CA SER A 153 -9.61 4.23 -15.03
C SER A 153 -8.30 3.76 -15.69
N GLU A 154 -7.75 4.55 -16.61
CA GLU A 154 -6.48 4.25 -17.27
C GLU A 154 -5.31 4.19 -16.28
N ASP A 155 -5.35 5.00 -15.24
CA ASP A 155 -4.30 5.07 -14.22
C ASP A 155 -4.27 3.82 -13.32
N ALA A 156 -5.39 3.08 -13.22
CA ALA A 156 -5.47 1.87 -12.39
C ALA A 156 -4.46 0.78 -12.77
N ARG A 157 -3.93 0.79 -13.99
CA ARG A 157 -2.85 -0.12 -14.42
C ARG A 157 -1.55 0.08 -13.64
N TYR A 158 -1.40 1.23 -12.95
CA TYR A 158 -0.28 1.52 -12.07
C TYR A 158 -0.56 1.19 -10.60
N LEU A 159 -1.63 0.45 -10.31
CA LEU A 159 -1.94 -0.06 -8.98
C LEU A 159 -1.76 -1.58 -8.92
N GLY A 160 -1.00 -2.05 -7.93
CA GLY A 160 -0.90 -3.45 -7.57
C GLY A 160 -1.45 -3.67 -6.16
N LEU A 161 -2.54 -4.42 -6.03
CA LEU A 161 -3.14 -4.78 -4.74
C LEU A 161 -2.85 -6.24 -4.44
N VAL A 162 -2.11 -6.50 -3.37
CA VAL A 162 -1.67 -7.84 -2.98
C VAL A 162 -2.47 -8.40 -1.82
N MET A 163 -2.79 -9.67 -1.88
CA MET A 163 -3.54 -10.42 -0.87
C MET A 163 -3.33 -11.93 -1.04
N PRO A 164 -3.59 -12.74 -0.01
CA PRO A 164 -3.62 -12.40 1.40
C PRO A 164 -2.22 -12.15 1.93
N ARG A 165 -2.09 -11.55 3.11
CA ARG A 165 -0.80 -11.51 3.81
C ARG A 165 -0.45 -12.89 4.36
N PHE A 166 0.82 -13.22 4.44
CA PHE A 166 1.33 -14.41 5.10
C PHE A 166 2.18 -14.04 6.32
N LEU A 167 2.32 -14.99 7.24
CA LEU A 167 3.15 -14.80 8.43
C LEU A 167 4.62 -15.07 8.08
N SER A 168 5.49 -14.11 8.34
CA SER A 168 6.94 -14.30 8.23
C SER A 168 7.53 -15.00 9.47
N ARG A 169 6.82 -14.95 10.60
CA ARG A 169 7.09 -15.69 11.83
C ARG A 169 5.80 -15.86 12.64
N LEU A 170 5.82 -16.76 13.63
CA LEU A 170 4.70 -16.91 14.55
C LEU A 170 4.53 -15.64 15.41
N PRO A 171 3.29 -15.20 15.63
CA PRO A 171 3.02 -14.07 16.52
C PRO A 171 3.39 -14.42 17.96
N TYR A 172 3.61 -13.38 18.77
CA TYR A 172 3.78 -13.55 20.20
C TYR A 172 2.55 -14.18 20.83
N GLY A 173 2.75 -15.16 21.70
CA GLY A 173 1.68 -15.86 22.39
C GLY A 173 2.21 -16.85 23.40
N ILE A 174 1.40 -17.23 24.37
CA ILE A 174 1.77 -18.06 25.51
C ILE A 174 2.41 -19.40 25.09
N ARG A 175 1.99 -19.94 23.93
CA ARG A 175 2.47 -21.26 23.43
C ARG A 175 3.55 -21.16 22.36
N THR A 176 3.75 -19.99 21.78
CA THR A 176 4.63 -19.84 20.60
C THR A 176 5.85 -18.99 20.88
N ASN A 177 5.68 -17.90 21.60
CA ASN A 177 6.75 -16.97 21.94
C ASN A 177 6.25 -16.13 23.13
N PRO A 178 6.53 -16.53 24.37
CA PRO A 178 5.99 -15.90 25.57
C PRO A 178 6.56 -14.50 25.83
#